data_622f7bdd045172dfacd27f2b1e13bfa1
#
_entry.id   622f7bdd045172dfacd27f2b1e13bfa1
#
_cell.length_a   1.000
_cell.length_b   1.000
_cell.length_c   1.000
_cell.angle_alpha   90.00
_cell.angle_beta   90.00
_cell.angle_gamma   90.00
#
_symmetry.space_group_name_H-M   'P 1'
#
loop_
_entity.id
_entity.type
_entity.pdbx_description
1 polymer ?
#
loop_
_entity_poly.entity_id
_entity_poly.type
_entity_poly.pdbx_seq_one_letter_code
_entity_poly.pdbx_strand_id
1 'polypeptide(L)'
;MFLRIFGFFISAIVSLVIYYEVSNVNFSSDEPNKDKLLVDLVSYVLDKLHYDPKVINDDFSIKVYDDFIDAVDSQKRFLLKSDIELFSQYRLLIDNQINSSDITFFNLVHETLKTRIDEVEYFYEEILEVPFNFQVNEEINLDYDNLEYAENSNDLKKIWRKRLKLSALDGYASKKEINDEEKENDKLSSDSEIEIESRSSISDNLKDFFQFNSELERSDWFSIYLNTIVTQFDPHTSYLAPEAKEVFDQNISGKFQGIGARLFKRNQQVEISEVIIGGPVWRDNLLNVGDIITAVAQSIEEEPTEISLMKLSDATDLIKGEKGTNVYLTVKRVDGGIEQVQITRDIVELAETYAKSSLIKDAANTYGLINLPRFYVDFDDYGERNAASDIKKEILGLKSKAVSYTHLTLPTMLMV
;
A
#
# COMPACT_ATOMS: atom_id res chain seq x y z
N MET A 1 24.58 -5.66 34.86
CA MET A 1 23.92 -6.77 34.15
C MET A 1 22.48 -6.97 34.64
N PHE A 2 22.24 -7.10 35.92
CA PHE A 2 20.89 -7.27 36.52
C PHE A 2 19.90 -6.13 36.21
N LEU A 3 20.32 -4.88 36.24
CA LEU A 3 19.45 -3.74 35.95
C LEU A 3 18.98 -3.66 34.48
N ARG A 4 19.79 -4.13 33.53
CA ARG A 4 19.40 -4.19 32.10
C ARG A 4 18.41 -5.31 31.80
N ILE A 5 18.53 -6.43 32.47
CA ILE A 5 17.59 -7.57 32.36
C ILE A 5 16.25 -7.19 32.99
N PHE A 6 16.26 -6.46 34.13
CA PHE A 6 15.06 -5.98 34.81
C PHE A 6 14.31 -4.93 33.95
N GLY A 7 15.04 -4.02 33.27
CA GLY A 7 14.45 -3.07 32.33
C GLY A 7 13.79 -3.74 31.14
N PHE A 8 14.39 -4.82 30.61
CA PHE A 8 13.82 -5.60 29.50
C PHE A 8 12.53 -6.33 29.91
N PHE A 9 12.49 -6.89 31.14
CA PHE A 9 11.29 -7.54 31.67
C PHE A 9 10.14 -6.56 31.92
N ILE A 10 10.43 -5.35 32.41
CA ILE A 10 9.41 -4.31 32.60
C ILE A 10 8.89 -3.82 31.25
N SER A 11 9.75 -3.61 30.26
CA SER A 11 9.36 -3.23 28.90
C SER A 11 8.49 -4.30 28.23
N ALA A 12 8.84 -5.57 28.37
CA ALA A 12 8.06 -6.68 27.82
C ALA A 12 6.69 -6.82 28.51
N ILE A 13 6.62 -6.62 29.85
CA ILE A 13 5.36 -6.66 30.59
C ILE A 13 4.47 -5.46 30.24
N VAL A 14 5.01 -4.28 30.09
CA VAL A 14 4.27 -3.08 29.67
C VAL A 14 3.75 -3.25 28.23
N SER A 15 4.57 -3.78 27.33
CA SER A 15 4.12 -4.10 25.96
C SER A 15 3.03 -5.18 25.95
N LEU A 16 3.11 -6.18 26.82
CA LEU A 16 2.12 -7.26 26.94
C LEU A 16 0.80 -6.77 27.55
N VAL A 17 0.86 -5.88 28.53
CA VAL A 17 -0.32 -5.26 29.16
C VAL A 17 -1.01 -4.31 28.16
N ILE A 18 -0.24 -3.49 27.44
CA ILE A 18 -0.77 -2.61 26.39
C ILE A 18 -1.39 -3.47 25.26
N TYR A 19 -0.73 -4.52 24.81
CA TYR A 19 -1.27 -5.45 23.82
C TYR A 19 -2.56 -6.12 24.31
N TYR A 20 -2.61 -6.57 25.57
CA TYR A 20 -3.78 -7.24 26.14
C TYR A 20 -4.96 -6.27 26.34
N GLU A 21 -4.71 -5.04 26.75
CA GLU A 21 -5.76 -4.02 26.90
C GLU A 21 -6.28 -3.55 25.51
N VAL A 22 -5.41 -3.35 24.53
CA VAL A 22 -5.77 -2.94 23.18
C VAL A 22 -6.47 -4.07 22.40
N SER A 23 -6.05 -5.33 22.58
CA SER A 23 -6.65 -6.47 21.88
C SER A 23 -8.03 -6.90 22.44
N ASN A 24 -8.36 -6.55 23.68
CA ASN A 24 -9.65 -6.88 24.28
C ASN A 24 -10.71 -5.77 24.14
N VAL A 25 -10.35 -4.62 23.58
CA VAL A 25 -11.29 -3.55 23.25
C VAL A 25 -11.67 -3.70 21.79
N ASN A 26 -12.86 -4.22 21.52
CA ASN A 26 -13.47 -4.16 20.18
C ASN A 26 -13.81 -2.70 19.85
N PHE A 27 -12.83 -1.93 19.44
CA PHE A 27 -13.07 -0.63 18.85
C PHE A 27 -13.49 -0.82 17.39
N SER A 28 -14.59 -0.21 16.97
CA SER A 28 -14.81 0.01 15.55
C SER A 28 -13.66 0.85 15.00
N SER A 29 -13.25 0.62 13.76
CA SER A 29 -12.12 1.32 13.12
C SER A 29 -12.24 2.85 13.12
N ASP A 30 -13.44 3.39 13.33
CA ASP A 30 -13.79 4.81 13.20
C ASP A 30 -14.02 5.56 14.53
N GLU A 31 -13.54 5.04 15.67
CA GLU A 31 -13.78 5.72 16.96
C GLU A 31 -12.75 6.82 17.24
N PRO A 32 -13.20 8.08 17.45
CA PRO A 32 -12.31 9.20 17.81
C PRO A 32 -11.47 8.98 19.07
N ASN A 33 -11.90 8.10 19.97
CA ASN A 33 -11.18 7.74 21.18
C ASN A 33 -9.96 6.85 20.88
N LYS A 34 -10.03 5.98 19.87
CA LYS A 34 -8.90 5.16 19.42
C LYS A 34 -7.78 6.03 18.86
N ASP A 35 -8.13 7.01 18.03
CA ASP A 35 -7.15 7.92 17.42
C ASP A 35 -6.44 8.79 18.47
N LYS A 36 -7.17 9.29 19.47
CA LYS A 36 -6.59 10.03 20.60
C LYS A 36 -5.60 9.18 21.38
N LEU A 37 -5.96 7.92 21.63
CA LEU A 37 -5.08 6.97 22.30
C LEU A 37 -3.83 6.67 21.48
N LEU A 38 -3.96 6.59 20.15
CA LEU A 38 -2.82 6.40 19.25
C LEU A 38 -1.87 7.59 19.26
N VAL A 39 -2.40 8.84 19.23
CA VAL A 39 -1.56 10.05 19.38
C VAL A 39 -0.80 10.01 20.69
N ASP A 40 -1.47 9.71 21.81
CA ASP A 40 -0.85 9.65 23.13
C ASP A 40 0.26 8.58 23.18
N LEU A 41 -0.03 7.37 22.70
CA LEU A 41 0.92 6.26 22.66
C LEU A 41 2.13 6.58 21.75
N VAL A 42 1.90 7.07 20.55
CA VAL A 42 2.96 7.45 19.60
C VAL A 42 3.83 8.54 20.21
N SER A 43 3.22 9.58 20.77
CA SER A 43 3.95 10.68 21.43
C SER A 43 4.80 10.19 22.59
N TYR A 44 4.26 9.29 23.42
CA TYR A 44 5.01 8.67 24.52
C TYR A 44 6.21 7.87 24.01
N VAL A 45 6.04 7.06 22.96
CA VAL A 45 7.12 6.25 22.37
C VAL A 45 8.21 7.17 21.81
N LEU A 46 7.83 8.23 21.10
CA LEU A 46 8.76 9.18 20.49
C LEU A 46 9.53 9.99 21.54
N ASP A 47 8.89 10.41 22.64
CA ASP A 47 9.54 11.16 23.71
C ASP A 47 10.44 10.28 24.60
N LYS A 48 10.04 9.05 24.92
CA LYS A 48 10.72 8.22 25.91
C LYS A 48 11.61 7.12 25.35
N LEU A 49 11.32 6.63 24.15
CA LEU A 49 11.97 5.43 23.59
C LEU A 49 12.75 5.71 22.30
N HIS A 50 12.50 6.85 21.63
CA HIS A 50 13.25 7.23 20.44
C HIS A 50 14.71 7.56 20.82
N TYR A 51 15.66 7.18 19.95
CA TYR A 51 17.11 7.36 20.21
C TYR A 51 17.53 8.84 20.22
N ASP A 52 16.82 9.71 19.52
CA ASP A 52 17.03 11.16 19.42
C ASP A 52 15.68 11.89 19.55
N PRO A 53 15.14 12.05 20.79
CA PRO A 53 13.87 12.72 21.00
C PRO A 53 13.92 14.17 20.54
N LYS A 54 12.86 14.63 19.88
CA LYS A 54 12.72 16.02 19.44
C LYS A 54 11.82 16.81 20.37
N VAL A 55 12.01 18.12 20.39
CA VAL A 55 11.12 19.02 21.12
C VAL A 55 9.89 19.28 20.24
N ILE A 56 8.72 18.92 20.77
CA ILE A 56 7.43 19.21 20.14
C ILE A 56 7.04 20.64 20.53
N ASN A 57 7.16 21.58 19.61
CA ASN A 57 6.94 23.02 19.77
C ASN A 57 6.34 23.63 18.49
N ASP A 58 6.20 24.98 18.44
CA ASP A 58 5.66 25.68 17.26
C ASP A 58 6.40 25.35 15.95
N ASP A 59 7.75 25.26 15.99
CA ASP A 59 8.52 24.89 14.78
C ASP A 59 8.22 23.46 14.31
N PHE A 60 7.96 22.56 15.25
CA PHE A 60 7.51 21.21 14.97
C PHE A 60 6.09 21.23 14.37
N SER A 61 5.18 22.03 14.95
CA SER A 61 3.81 22.20 14.46
C SER A 61 3.79 22.67 13.01
N ILE A 62 4.62 23.67 12.66
CA ILE A 62 4.72 24.19 11.29
C ILE A 62 5.07 23.08 10.30
N LYS A 63 6.07 22.26 10.63
CA LYS A 63 6.51 21.16 9.74
C LYS A 63 5.44 20.10 9.56
N VAL A 64 4.82 19.64 10.67
CA VAL A 64 3.72 18.66 10.60
C VAL A 64 2.55 19.20 9.79
N TYR A 65 2.22 20.49 9.96
CA TYR A 65 1.17 21.14 9.19
C TYR A 65 1.49 21.12 7.69
N ASP A 66 2.67 21.64 7.33
CA ASP A 66 3.09 21.77 5.94
C ASP A 66 3.18 20.39 5.26
N ASP A 67 3.79 19.40 5.93
CA ASP A 67 3.93 18.03 5.43
C ASP A 67 2.57 17.31 5.31
N PHE A 68 1.65 17.54 6.25
CA PHE A 68 0.33 16.90 6.17
C PHE A 68 -0.52 17.45 5.03
N ILE A 69 -0.54 18.77 4.84
CA ILE A 69 -1.25 19.40 3.72
C ILE A 69 -0.66 18.93 2.38
N ASP A 70 0.68 18.85 2.28
CA ASP A 70 1.34 18.32 1.09
C ASP A 70 1.02 16.83 0.87
N ALA A 71 1.02 16.02 1.92
CA ALA A 71 0.70 14.59 1.82
C ALA A 71 -0.72 14.31 1.29
N VAL A 72 -1.69 15.16 1.65
CA VAL A 72 -3.09 14.96 1.23
C VAL A 72 -3.44 15.61 -0.11
N ASP A 73 -2.73 16.67 -0.52
CA ASP A 73 -3.00 17.37 -1.80
C ASP A 73 -1.76 18.04 -2.41
N SER A 74 -0.65 17.29 -2.59
CA SER A 74 0.63 17.79 -3.13
C SER A 74 0.51 18.48 -4.50
N GLN A 75 -0.44 18.05 -5.32
CA GLN A 75 -0.67 18.63 -6.65
C GLN A 75 -1.75 19.71 -6.68
N LYS A 76 -2.28 20.11 -5.53
CA LYS A 76 -3.35 21.12 -5.40
C LYS A 76 -4.53 20.82 -6.32
N ARG A 77 -5.03 19.57 -6.20
CA ARG A 77 -6.12 19.04 -7.04
C ARG A 77 -7.50 19.21 -6.42
N PHE A 78 -7.57 19.35 -5.09
CA PHE A 78 -8.81 19.29 -4.35
C PHE A 78 -9.05 20.54 -3.52
N LEU A 79 -8.11 20.91 -2.68
CA LEU A 79 -8.27 22.00 -1.72
C LEU A 79 -8.34 23.38 -2.40
N LEU A 80 -9.09 24.27 -1.77
CA LEU A 80 -9.20 25.66 -2.15
C LEU A 80 -8.35 26.55 -1.23
N LYS A 81 -8.05 27.75 -1.67
CA LYS A 81 -7.36 28.75 -0.86
C LYS A 81 -8.09 29.06 0.45
N SER A 82 -9.42 29.10 0.42
CA SER A 82 -10.25 29.26 1.62
C SER A 82 -10.10 28.13 2.63
N ASP A 83 -9.84 26.89 2.15
CA ASP A 83 -9.63 25.74 3.03
C ASP A 83 -8.28 25.86 3.73
N ILE A 84 -7.24 26.26 2.98
CA ILE A 84 -5.90 26.52 3.54
C ILE A 84 -5.93 27.67 4.56
N GLU A 85 -6.67 28.76 4.28
CA GLU A 85 -6.87 29.84 5.22
C GLU A 85 -7.56 29.36 6.50
N LEU A 86 -8.58 28.49 6.38
CA LEU A 86 -9.25 27.88 7.52
C LEU A 86 -8.31 26.98 8.32
N PHE A 87 -7.46 26.18 7.67
CA PHE A 87 -6.48 25.30 8.33
C PHE A 87 -5.36 26.07 9.01
N SER A 88 -4.98 27.21 8.48
CA SER A 88 -3.82 28.00 8.94
C SER A 88 -3.86 28.38 10.41
N GLN A 89 -5.05 28.48 11.02
CA GLN A 89 -5.22 28.72 12.45
C GLN A 89 -4.60 27.64 13.34
N TYR A 90 -4.41 26.42 12.80
CA TYR A 90 -3.81 25.29 13.53
C TYR A 90 -2.30 25.16 13.33
N ARG A 91 -1.71 25.97 12.44
CA ARG A 91 -0.30 25.82 12.04
C ARG A 91 0.70 25.92 13.20
N LEU A 92 0.36 26.63 14.26
CA LEU A 92 1.15 26.76 15.48
C LEU A 92 0.53 26.03 16.70
N LEU A 93 -0.48 25.19 16.49
CA LEU A 93 -1.23 24.55 17.57
C LEU A 93 -1.16 23.02 17.56
N ILE A 94 -0.46 22.42 16.59
CA ILE A 94 -0.41 20.95 16.46
C ILE A 94 0.37 20.34 17.63
N ASP A 95 1.43 21.00 18.10
CA ASP A 95 2.17 20.58 19.30
C ASP A 95 1.26 20.55 20.54
N ASN A 96 0.40 21.56 20.71
CA ASN A 96 -0.58 21.61 21.79
C ASN A 96 -1.62 20.49 21.65
N GLN A 97 -2.09 20.19 20.42
CA GLN A 97 -3.01 19.10 20.15
C GLN A 97 -2.36 17.74 20.42
N ILE A 98 -1.12 17.52 19.99
CA ILE A 98 -0.36 16.31 20.29
C ILE A 98 -0.25 16.12 21.81
N ASN A 99 0.14 17.16 22.55
CA ASN A 99 0.31 17.11 24.02
C ASN A 99 -1.02 16.87 24.76
N SER A 100 -2.16 17.21 24.17
CA SER A 100 -3.50 17.00 24.76
C SER A 100 -4.28 15.85 24.12
N SER A 101 -3.64 15.08 23.25
CA SER A 101 -4.27 14.03 22.45
C SER A 101 -5.52 14.52 21.71
N ASP A 102 -5.49 15.76 21.22
CA ASP A 102 -6.53 16.36 20.41
C ASP A 102 -6.26 16.13 18.92
N ILE A 103 -7.29 15.83 18.16
CA ILE A 103 -7.23 15.51 16.72
C ILE A 103 -8.12 16.44 15.89
N THR A 104 -8.42 17.62 16.43
CA THR A 104 -9.35 18.58 15.79
C THR A 104 -8.82 19.02 14.41
N PHE A 105 -7.52 19.29 14.29
CA PHE A 105 -6.92 19.65 13.00
C PHE A 105 -7.07 18.53 11.97
N PHE A 106 -6.72 17.30 12.33
CA PHE A 106 -6.90 16.15 11.45
C PHE A 106 -8.34 16.00 10.99
N ASN A 107 -9.32 16.06 11.91
CA ASN A 107 -10.73 15.93 11.58
C ASN A 107 -11.16 17.01 10.59
N LEU A 108 -10.78 18.27 10.83
CA LEU A 108 -11.11 19.38 9.95
C LEU A 108 -10.57 19.18 8.53
N VAL A 109 -9.29 18.79 8.40
CA VAL A 109 -8.68 18.55 7.08
C VAL A 109 -9.33 17.36 6.39
N HIS A 110 -9.53 16.25 7.09
CA HIS A 110 -10.15 15.04 6.54
C HIS A 110 -11.58 15.28 6.02
N GLU A 111 -12.44 15.92 6.82
CA GLU A 111 -13.82 16.22 6.42
C GLU A 111 -13.89 17.16 5.22
N THR A 112 -13.01 18.19 5.23
CA THR A 112 -12.94 19.14 4.11
C THR A 112 -12.44 18.44 2.85
N LEU A 113 -11.34 17.65 2.95
CA LEU A 113 -10.78 16.92 1.82
C LEU A 113 -11.79 15.96 1.20
N LYS A 114 -12.51 15.20 2.02
CA LYS A 114 -13.58 14.30 1.55
C LYS A 114 -14.63 15.06 0.73
N THR A 115 -15.11 16.19 1.26
CA THR A 115 -16.08 17.05 0.56
C THR A 115 -15.52 17.54 -0.78
N ARG A 116 -14.22 17.90 -0.84
CA ARG A 116 -13.59 18.38 -2.06
C ARG A 116 -13.33 17.27 -3.08
N ILE A 117 -13.03 16.06 -2.63
CA ILE A 117 -12.89 14.88 -3.51
C ILE A 117 -14.25 14.60 -4.17
N ASP A 118 -15.35 14.55 -3.40
CA ASP A 118 -16.70 14.33 -3.93
C ASP A 118 -17.10 15.43 -4.94
N GLU A 119 -16.73 16.69 -4.67
CA GLU A 119 -17.00 17.82 -5.58
C GLU A 119 -16.23 17.65 -6.91
N VAL A 120 -14.97 17.25 -6.85
CA VAL A 120 -14.14 17.03 -8.05
C VAL A 120 -14.63 15.84 -8.84
N GLU A 121 -15.03 14.75 -8.18
CA GLU A 121 -15.61 13.58 -8.82
C GLU A 121 -16.83 13.95 -9.66
N TYR A 122 -17.70 14.80 -9.12
CA TYR A 122 -18.88 15.27 -9.86
C TYR A 122 -18.51 16.06 -11.13
N PHE A 123 -17.57 16.98 -11.07
CA PHE A 123 -17.33 17.85 -12.23
C PHE A 123 -16.32 17.30 -13.26
N TYR A 124 -15.50 16.31 -12.93
CA TYR A 124 -14.63 15.70 -13.94
C TYR A 124 -15.45 14.94 -14.99
N GLU A 125 -16.51 14.27 -14.59
CA GLU A 125 -17.43 13.58 -15.50
C GLU A 125 -18.03 14.56 -16.49
N GLU A 126 -18.56 15.70 -15.99
CA GLU A 126 -19.12 16.77 -16.85
C GLU A 126 -18.09 17.32 -17.82
N ILE A 127 -16.81 17.47 -17.40
CA ILE A 127 -15.75 17.94 -18.30
C ILE A 127 -15.48 16.93 -19.41
N LEU A 128 -15.48 15.63 -19.10
CA LEU A 128 -15.19 14.57 -20.07
C LEU A 128 -16.35 14.22 -20.99
N GLU A 129 -17.56 14.72 -20.76
CA GLU A 129 -18.68 14.60 -21.71
C GLU A 129 -18.43 15.41 -23.00
N VAL A 130 -17.64 16.49 -22.91
CA VAL A 130 -17.41 17.41 -24.01
C VAL A 130 -16.05 17.13 -24.68
N PRO A 131 -16.01 16.95 -26.04
CA PRO A 131 -14.74 16.77 -26.75
C PRO A 131 -13.80 17.95 -26.57
N PHE A 132 -12.49 17.64 -26.44
CA PHE A 132 -11.47 18.68 -26.35
C PHE A 132 -11.08 19.24 -27.72
N ASN A 133 -10.98 20.56 -27.82
CA ASN A 133 -10.45 21.22 -29.00
C ASN A 133 -8.94 21.46 -28.81
N PHE A 134 -8.11 20.62 -29.45
CA PHE A 134 -6.65 20.73 -29.39
C PHE A 134 -6.07 21.86 -30.22
N GLN A 135 -6.86 22.50 -31.07
CA GLN A 135 -6.41 23.68 -31.85
C GLN A 135 -6.41 24.96 -31.00
N VAL A 136 -7.06 24.95 -29.85
CA VAL A 136 -7.05 26.10 -28.93
C VAL A 136 -5.79 26.01 -28.07
N ASN A 137 -4.91 27.01 -28.22
CA ASN A 137 -3.70 27.12 -27.40
C ASN A 137 -4.07 27.59 -26.00
N GLU A 138 -3.69 26.81 -25.00
CA GLU A 138 -3.92 27.08 -23.55
C GLU A 138 -2.67 26.75 -22.77
N GLU A 139 -2.42 27.52 -21.71
CA GLU A 139 -1.30 27.30 -20.81
C GLU A 139 -1.78 26.68 -19.51
N ILE A 140 -0.98 25.78 -18.96
CA ILE A 140 -1.17 25.20 -17.64
C ILE A 140 0.16 25.24 -16.89
N ASN A 141 0.12 25.66 -15.61
CA ASN A 141 1.27 25.59 -14.74
C ASN A 141 1.34 24.19 -14.08
N LEU A 142 2.47 23.53 -14.22
CA LEU A 142 2.76 22.20 -13.63
C LEU A 142 3.82 22.28 -12.52
N ASP A 143 4.25 23.47 -12.13
CA ASP A 143 5.13 23.71 -10.99
C ASP A 143 4.28 23.70 -9.71
N TYR A 144 3.97 22.50 -9.22
CA TYR A 144 3.07 22.31 -8.09
C TYR A 144 3.61 22.88 -6.78
N ASP A 145 4.92 22.97 -6.63
CA ASP A 145 5.54 23.52 -5.43
C ASP A 145 5.22 25.02 -5.30
N ASN A 146 5.23 25.75 -6.43
CA ASN A 146 4.97 27.18 -6.51
C ASN A 146 3.55 27.53 -6.99
N LEU A 147 2.70 26.53 -7.26
CA LEU A 147 1.32 26.77 -7.66
C LEU A 147 0.50 27.27 -6.47
N GLU A 148 -0.36 28.27 -6.69
CA GLU A 148 -1.36 28.67 -5.69
C GLU A 148 -2.58 27.74 -5.74
N TYR A 149 -3.27 27.60 -4.61
CA TYR A 149 -4.56 26.92 -4.53
C TYR A 149 -5.62 27.71 -5.29
N ALA A 150 -6.59 27.01 -5.87
CA ALA A 150 -7.70 27.64 -6.58
C ALA A 150 -8.51 28.54 -5.62
N GLU A 151 -8.95 29.72 -6.09
CA GLU A 151 -9.72 30.67 -5.29
C GLU A 151 -11.12 30.13 -4.92
N ASN A 152 -11.70 29.32 -5.83
CA ASN A 152 -13.04 28.76 -5.66
C ASN A 152 -13.23 27.51 -6.57
N SER A 153 -14.35 26.80 -6.38
CA SER A 153 -14.69 25.59 -7.15
C SER A 153 -14.72 25.82 -8.67
N ASN A 154 -15.18 26.98 -9.13
CA ASN A 154 -15.19 27.26 -10.58
C ASN A 154 -13.78 27.38 -11.16
N ASP A 155 -12.86 27.96 -10.41
CA ASP A 155 -11.46 28.07 -10.84
C ASP A 155 -10.78 26.69 -10.74
N LEU A 156 -11.08 25.91 -9.72
CA LEU A 156 -10.64 24.53 -9.60
C LEU A 156 -11.12 23.69 -10.80
N LYS A 157 -12.39 23.81 -11.19
CA LYS A 157 -12.95 23.13 -12.36
C LYS A 157 -12.25 23.53 -13.67
N LYS A 158 -11.89 24.81 -13.84
CA LYS A 158 -11.10 25.27 -15.00
C LYS A 158 -9.70 24.66 -15.02
N ILE A 159 -9.04 24.56 -13.85
CA ILE A 159 -7.72 23.92 -13.72
C ILE A 159 -7.84 22.43 -14.10
N TRP A 160 -8.84 21.73 -13.56
CA TRP A 160 -9.11 20.34 -13.90
C TRP A 160 -9.37 20.13 -15.37
N ARG A 161 -10.17 21.00 -16.01
CA ARG A 161 -10.39 20.93 -17.46
C ARG A 161 -9.10 21.04 -18.26
N LYS A 162 -8.19 21.92 -17.86
CA LYS A 162 -6.89 22.07 -18.54
C LYS A 162 -5.99 20.84 -18.32
N ARG A 163 -5.98 20.26 -17.11
CA ARG A 163 -5.25 19.01 -16.81
C ARG A 163 -5.78 17.86 -17.65
N LEU A 164 -7.08 17.67 -17.69
CA LEU A 164 -7.71 16.62 -18.48
C LEU A 164 -7.49 16.82 -20.00
N LYS A 165 -7.53 18.07 -20.47
CA LYS A 165 -7.16 18.38 -21.87
C LYS A 165 -5.72 18.03 -22.17
N LEU A 166 -4.77 18.31 -21.27
CA LEU A 166 -3.36 17.95 -21.45
C LEU A 166 -3.19 16.43 -21.51
N SER A 167 -3.80 15.69 -20.57
CA SER A 167 -3.76 14.23 -20.57
C SER A 167 -4.40 13.62 -21.83
N ALA A 168 -5.52 14.22 -22.32
CA ALA A 168 -6.17 13.79 -23.54
C ALA A 168 -5.31 14.07 -24.78
N LEU A 169 -4.60 15.19 -24.79
CA LEU A 169 -3.68 15.55 -25.88
C LEU A 169 -2.49 14.59 -25.94
N ASP A 170 -1.93 14.21 -24.78
CA ASP A 170 -0.83 13.25 -24.71
C ASP A 170 -1.26 11.86 -25.23
N GLY A 171 -2.40 11.37 -24.77
CA GLY A 171 -2.99 10.12 -25.26
C GLY A 171 -3.36 10.18 -26.75
N TYR A 172 -3.88 11.31 -27.21
CA TYR A 172 -4.17 11.53 -28.63
C TYR A 172 -2.90 11.51 -29.50
N ALA A 173 -1.84 12.22 -29.07
CA ALA A 173 -0.58 12.27 -29.80
C ALA A 173 0.06 10.90 -29.94
N SER A 174 0.12 10.13 -28.83
CA SER A 174 0.66 8.77 -28.82
C SER A 174 -0.12 7.81 -29.73
N LYS A 175 -1.45 7.84 -29.68
CA LYS A 175 -2.29 6.99 -30.53
C LYS A 175 -2.22 7.39 -31.99
N LYS A 176 -2.09 8.68 -32.28
CA LYS A 176 -1.95 9.20 -33.65
C LYS A 176 -0.62 8.76 -34.27
N GLU A 177 0.47 8.76 -33.52
CA GLU A 177 1.77 8.26 -33.96
C GLU A 177 1.68 6.79 -34.35
N ILE A 178 1.10 5.94 -33.49
CA ILE A 178 0.87 4.51 -33.79
C ILE A 178 -0.02 4.35 -35.04
N ASN A 179 -1.13 5.09 -35.13
CA ASN A 179 -2.05 5.05 -36.24
C ASN A 179 -1.37 5.49 -37.58
N ASP A 180 -0.43 6.43 -37.53
CA ASP A 180 0.34 6.89 -38.67
C ASP A 180 1.45 5.90 -39.09
N GLU A 181 1.98 5.12 -38.19
CA GLU A 181 2.95 4.04 -38.48
C GLU A 181 2.28 2.82 -39.11
N GLU A 182 1.04 2.53 -38.75
CA GLU A 182 0.26 1.38 -39.24
C GLU A 182 -0.41 1.62 -40.61
N LYS A 183 0.05 2.59 -41.38
CA LYS A 183 -0.52 3.01 -42.70
C LYS A 183 -0.67 1.90 -43.75
N GLU A 184 -0.11 0.72 -43.52
CA GLU A 184 -0.27 -0.46 -44.38
C GLU A 184 -1.55 -1.26 -44.11
N ASN A 185 -2.28 -0.99 -43.01
CA ASN A 185 -3.52 -1.64 -42.65
C ASN A 185 -4.73 -0.75 -43.00
N ASP A 186 -5.70 -1.29 -43.72
CA ASP A 186 -6.94 -0.62 -44.21
C ASP A 186 -7.89 -0.07 -43.13
N LYS A 187 -7.48 0.07 -41.87
CA LYS A 187 -8.27 0.60 -40.74
C LYS A 187 -7.53 1.69 -40.01
N LEU A 188 -7.47 2.88 -40.59
CA LEU A 188 -7.00 4.08 -39.89
C LEU A 188 -8.17 4.70 -39.10
N SER A 189 -7.94 4.94 -37.81
CA SER A 189 -8.88 5.70 -36.97
C SER A 189 -8.84 7.18 -37.34
N SER A 190 -9.99 7.81 -37.39
CA SER A 190 -10.09 9.26 -37.61
C SER A 190 -9.60 10.04 -36.38
N ASP A 191 -9.22 11.29 -36.53
CA ASP A 191 -8.81 12.19 -35.45
C ASP A 191 -9.88 12.29 -34.36
N SER A 192 -11.16 12.22 -34.73
CA SER A 192 -12.28 12.22 -33.76
C SER A 192 -12.39 10.94 -32.98
N GLU A 193 -12.16 9.79 -33.61
CA GLU A 193 -12.15 8.49 -32.91
C GLU A 193 -10.98 8.40 -31.94
N ILE A 194 -9.79 8.86 -32.33
CA ILE A 194 -8.61 8.89 -31.45
C ILE A 194 -8.86 9.81 -30.24
N GLU A 195 -9.52 10.96 -30.43
CA GLU A 195 -9.90 11.87 -29.33
C GLU A 195 -10.87 11.20 -28.35
N ILE A 196 -11.93 10.57 -28.87
CA ILE A 196 -12.93 9.85 -28.08
C ILE A 196 -12.27 8.74 -27.25
N GLU A 197 -11.43 7.93 -27.87
CA GLU A 197 -10.72 6.85 -27.18
C GLU A 197 -9.75 7.39 -26.10
N SER A 198 -9.05 8.48 -26.37
CA SER A 198 -8.12 9.10 -25.43
C SER A 198 -8.87 9.64 -24.21
N ARG A 199 -10.01 10.30 -24.43
CA ARG A 199 -10.89 10.82 -23.39
C ARG A 199 -11.57 9.69 -22.59
N SER A 200 -12.00 8.61 -23.24
CA SER A 200 -12.55 7.42 -22.55
C SER A 200 -11.52 6.78 -21.65
N SER A 201 -10.26 6.62 -22.12
CA SER A 201 -9.19 6.05 -21.28
C SER A 201 -8.93 6.88 -20.01
N ILE A 202 -9.04 8.21 -20.11
CA ILE A 202 -8.93 9.09 -18.92
C ILE A 202 -10.12 8.88 -17.99
N SER A 203 -11.34 8.78 -18.53
CA SER A 203 -12.54 8.52 -17.73
C SER A 203 -12.41 7.22 -16.94
N ASP A 204 -11.91 6.16 -17.58
CA ASP A 204 -11.72 4.86 -16.89
C ASP A 204 -10.65 4.95 -15.78
N ASN A 205 -9.51 5.60 -16.05
CA ASN A 205 -8.47 5.82 -15.04
C ASN A 205 -8.97 6.67 -13.87
N LEU A 206 -9.80 7.69 -14.11
CA LEU A 206 -10.36 8.52 -13.04
C LEU A 206 -11.42 7.79 -12.24
N LYS A 207 -12.25 6.95 -12.86
CA LYS A 207 -13.17 6.06 -12.13
C LYS A 207 -12.43 5.16 -11.16
N ASP A 208 -11.36 4.52 -11.61
CA ASP A 208 -10.52 3.68 -10.75
C ASP A 208 -9.88 4.51 -9.61
N PHE A 209 -9.41 5.71 -9.92
CA PHE A 209 -8.84 6.63 -8.92
C PHE A 209 -9.86 7.05 -7.85
N PHE A 210 -11.08 7.48 -8.25
CA PHE A 210 -12.10 7.90 -7.30
C PHE A 210 -12.68 6.70 -6.54
N GLN A 211 -12.82 5.54 -7.19
CA GLN A 211 -13.18 4.32 -6.51
C GLN A 211 -12.15 3.97 -5.42
N PHE A 212 -10.85 4.00 -5.72
CA PHE A 212 -9.80 3.79 -4.72
C PHE A 212 -9.91 4.79 -3.56
N ASN A 213 -10.11 6.09 -3.85
CA ASN A 213 -10.28 7.10 -2.80
C ASN A 213 -11.54 6.86 -1.93
N SER A 214 -12.63 6.38 -2.51
CA SER A 214 -13.85 6.04 -1.76
C SER A 214 -13.69 4.81 -0.88
N GLU A 215 -12.73 3.94 -1.20
CA GLU A 215 -12.36 2.76 -0.41
C GLU A 215 -11.45 3.10 0.77
N LEU A 216 -10.77 4.27 0.77
CA LEU A 216 -9.95 4.71 1.90
C LEU A 216 -10.82 5.03 3.11
N GLU A 217 -10.50 4.40 4.22
CA GLU A 217 -11.14 4.64 5.50
C GLU A 217 -10.51 5.83 6.23
N ARG A 218 -11.23 6.33 7.22
CA ARG A 218 -10.70 7.41 8.07
C ARG A 218 -9.39 7.02 8.75
N SER A 219 -9.23 5.75 9.10
CA SER A 219 -8.00 5.17 9.67
C SER A 219 -6.79 5.26 8.74
N ASP A 220 -6.99 5.15 7.42
CA ASP A 220 -5.93 5.30 6.43
C ASP A 220 -5.41 6.73 6.39
N TRP A 221 -6.34 7.71 6.34
CA TRP A 221 -6.02 9.14 6.41
C TRP A 221 -5.36 9.52 7.72
N PHE A 222 -5.80 8.91 8.83
CA PHE A 222 -5.19 9.12 10.14
C PHE A 222 -3.77 8.56 10.22
N SER A 223 -3.51 7.44 9.57
CA SER A 223 -2.16 6.86 9.46
C SER A 223 -1.22 7.80 8.68
N ILE A 224 -1.71 8.48 7.64
CA ILE A 224 -0.94 9.51 6.93
C ILE A 224 -0.60 10.66 7.90
N TYR A 225 -1.59 11.17 8.67
CA TYR A 225 -1.35 12.22 9.65
C TYR A 225 -0.33 11.82 10.72
N LEU A 226 -0.46 10.62 11.31
CA LEU A 226 0.50 10.11 12.28
C LEU A 226 1.91 10.02 11.69
N ASN A 227 2.03 9.60 10.43
CA ASN A 227 3.33 9.52 9.79
C ASN A 227 3.96 10.88 9.53
N THR A 228 3.20 11.95 9.30
CA THR A 228 3.78 13.30 9.23
C THR A 228 4.34 13.77 10.58
N ILE A 229 3.79 13.30 11.70
CA ILE A 229 4.34 13.54 13.05
C ILE A 229 5.61 12.72 13.27
N VAL A 230 5.56 11.44 12.98
CA VAL A 230 6.64 10.49 13.29
C VAL A 230 7.90 10.77 12.45
N THR A 231 7.75 11.11 11.19
CA THR A 231 8.86 11.42 10.27
C THR A 231 9.62 12.69 10.64
N GLN A 232 9.04 13.59 11.45
CA GLN A 232 9.78 14.74 12.00
C GLN A 232 10.89 14.32 12.95
N PHE A 233 10.79 13.16 13.58
CA PHE A 233 11.83 12.64 14.47
C PHE A 233 12.97 12.01 13.69
N ASP A 234 12.65 11.16 12.73
CA ASP A 234 13.62 10.47 11.87
C ASP A 234 12.95 10.03 10.56
N PRO A 235 13.56 10.21 9.39
CA PRO A 235 12.97 9.83 8.10
C PRO A 235 12.79 8.30 7.92
N HIS A 236 13.38 7.47 8.80
CA HIS A 236 13.25 6.02 8.79
C HIS A 236 12.29 5.50 9.86
N THR A 237 11.78 6.39 10.74
CA THR A 237 10.77 6.05 11.72
C THR A 237 9.39 6.20 11.08
N SER A 238 8.56 5.15 11.16
CA SER A 238 7.21 5.15 10.60
C SER A 238 6.22 4.47 11.52
N TYR A 239 5.00 4.97 11.53
CA TYR A 239 3.85 4.28 12.09
C TYR A 239 3.28 3.34 11.02
N LEU A 240 3.11 2.08 11.39
CA LEU A 240 2.44 1.08 10.56
C LEU A 240 1.12 0.71 11.26
N ALA A 241 0.00 0.98 10.61
CA ALA A 241 -1.28 0.43 11.02
C ALA A 241 -1.22 -1.12 11.01
N PRO A 242 -2.10 -1.83 11.76
CA PRO A 242 -2.00 -3.28 11.88
C PRO A 242 -1.87 -4.03 10.55
N GLU A 243 -2.68 -3.66 9.56
CA GLU A 243 -2.64 -4.26 8.22
C GLU A 243 -1.32 -3.95 7.48
N ALA A 244 -0.87 -2.70 7.54
CA ALA A 244 0.41 -2.31 6.95
C ALA A 244 1.60 -3.01 7.64
N LYS A 245 1.50 -3.22 8.96
CA LYS A 245 2.48 -4.00 9.72
C LYS A 245 2.50 -5.47 9.30
N GLU A 246 1.34 -6.09 9.10
CA GLU A 246 1.26 -7.47 8.61
C GLU A 246 1.95 -7.60 7.23
N VAL A 247 1.65 -6.69 6.31
CA VAL A 247 2.30 -6.65 4.99
C VAL A 247 3.82 -6.44 5.10
N PHE A 248 4.25 -5.55 6.00
CA PHE A 248 5.66 -5.32 6.28
C PHE A 248 6.34 -6.59 6.82
N ASP A 249 5.75 -7.26 7.81
CA ASP A 249 6.28 -8.50 8.41
C ASP A 249 6.37 -9.61 7.36
N GLN A 250 5.36 -9.78 6.51
CA GLN A 250 5.38 -10.72 5.38
C GLN A 250 6.50 -10.40 4.39
N ASN A 251 6.68 -9.13 4.06
CA ASN A 251 7.74 -8.70 3.14
C ASN A 251 9.13 -8.91 3.73
N ILE A 252 9.31 -8.67 5.03
CA ILE A 252 10.61 -8.83 5.69
C ILE A 252 10.91 -10.31 5.98
N SER A 253 9.93 -11.09 6.42
CA SER A 253 10.14 -12.52 6.73
C SER A 253 10.11 -13.42 5.49
N GLY A 254 9.39 -13.01 4.45
CA GLY A 254 9.14 -13.83 3.25
C GLY A 254 8.17 -14.97 3.52
N LYS A 255 7.39 -14.91 4.60
CA LYS A 255 6.38 -15.92 4.94
C LYS A 255 5.09 -15.26 5.41
N PHE A 256 3.97 -15.95 5.22
CA PHE A 256 2.66 -15.56 5.75
C PHE A 256 1.83 -16.81 6.05
N GLN A 257 0.73 -16.64 6.78
CA GLN A 257 -0.21 -17.72 7.08
C GLN A 257 -1.45 -17.59 6.20
N GLY A 258 -1.82 -18.69 5.52
CA GLY A 258 -2.97 -18.66 4.63
C GLY A 258 -3.05 -19.86 3.70
N ILE A 259 -3.71 -19.68 2.56
CA ILE A 259 -3.97 -20.75 1.58
C ILE A 259 -2.85 -20.95 0.54
N GLY A 260 -1.98 -19.98 0.35
CA GLY A 260 -0.89 -20.06 -0.64
C GLY A 260 -1.31 -19.70 -2.06
N ALA A 261 -2.15 -18.68 -2.21
CA ALA A 261 -2.52 -18.08 -3.49
C ALA A 261 -2.37 -16.56 -3.45
N ARG A 262 -2.02 -15.94 -4.60
CA ARG A 262 -2.13 -14.50 -4.80
C ARG A 262 -3.46 -14.18 -5.43
N LEU A 263 -4.12 -13.16 -4.91
CA LEU A 263 -5.43 -12.73 -5.34
C LEU A 263 -5.34 -11.35 -5.98
N PHE A 264 -6.18 -11.08 -6.95
CA PHE A 264 -6.39 -9.74 -7.47
C PHE A 264 -7.88 -9.51 -7.75
N LYS A 265 -8.30 -8.26 -7.75
CA LYS A 265 -9.69 -7.90 -8.05
C LYS A 265 -9.79 -7.39 -9.48
N ARG A 266 -10.65 -8.01 -10.28
CA ARG A 266 -10.93 -7.63 -11.65
C ARG A 266 -12.44 -7.67 -11.89
N ASN A 267 -13.01 -6.57 -12.42
CA ASN A 267 -14.46 -6.47 -12.66
C ASN A 267 -15.29 -6.89 -11.43
N GLN A 268 -14.89 -6.42 -10.24
CA GLN A 268 -15.50 -6.74 -8.94
C GLN A 268 -15.46 -8.24 -8.57
N GLN A 269 -14.62 -9.02 -9.20
CA GLN A 269 -14.41 -10.44 -8.89
C GLN A 269 -13.02 -10.64 -8.29
N VAL A 270 -12.93 -11.49 -7.27
CA VAL A 270 -11.67 -11.90 -6.65
C VAL A 270 -11.16 -13.13 -7.38
N GLU A 271 -10.09 -12.96 -8.16
CA GLU A 271 -9.52 -13.97 -9.03
C GLU A 271 -8.14 -14.40 -8.52
N ILE A 272 -7.79 -15.67 -8.74
CA ILE A 272 -6.47 -16.21 -8.42
C ILE A 272 -5.49 -15.86 -9.54
N SER A 273 -4.50 -15.02 -9.24
CA SER A 273 -3.44 -14.64 -10.18
C SER A 273 -2.24 -15.59 -10.17
N GLU A 274 -1.97 -16.22 -9.01
CA GLU A 274 -0.81 -17.11 -8.84
C GLU A 274 -1.09 -18.14 -7.74
N VAL A 275 -0.64 -19.37 -7.94
CA VAL A 275 -0.58 -20.41 -6.90
C VAL A 275 0.86 -20.55 -6.43
N ILE A 276 1.09 -20.28 -5.13
CA ILE A 276 2.43 -20.25 -4.55
C ILE A 276 2.94 -21.67 -4.30
N ILE A 277 4.07 -21.99 -4.90
CA ILE A 277 4.70 -23.32 -4.81
C ILE A 277 5.02 -23.63 -3.34
N GLY A 278 4.58 -24.82 -2.90
CA GLY A 278 4.77 -25.30 -1.53
C GLY A 278 3.65 -24.89 -0.55
N GLY A 279 2.76 -23.97 -0.93
CA GLY A 279 1.58 -23.62 -0.13
C GLY A 279 0.49 -24.71 -0.16
N PRO A 280 -0.53 -24.61 0.73
CA PRO A 280 -1.63 -25.59 0.81
C PRO A 280 -2.31 -25.86 -0.53
N VAL A 281 -2.72 -24.80 -1.21
CA VAL A 281 -3.41 -24.89 -2.51
C VAL A 281 -2.57 -25.63 -3.56
N TRP A 282 -1.26 -25.36 -3.59
CA TRP A 282 -0.34 -26.01 -4.52
C TRP A 282 -0.13 -27.50 -4.19
N ARG A 283 0.09 -27.81 -2.89
CA ARG A 283 0.36 -29.20 -2.45
C ARG A 283 -0.81 -30.14 -2.75
N ASP A 284 -2.03 -29.67 -2.53
CA ASP A 284 -3.23 -30.48 -2.64
C ASP A 284 -3.96 -30.28 -3.98
N ASN A 285 -3.40 -29.43 -4.87
CA ASN A 285 -3.96 -29.10 -6.20
C ASN A 285 -5.44 -28.66 -6.13
N LEU A 286 -5.74 -27.76 -5.19
CA LEU A 286 -7.12 -27.40 -4.87
C LEU A 286 -7.68 -26.28 -5.75
N LEU A 287 -6.83 -25.32 -6.16
CA LEU A 287 -7.22 -24.14 -6.95
C LEU A 287 -6.25 -23.91 -8.10
N ASN A 288 -6.71 -23.23 -9.14
CA ASN A 288 -5.93 -22.90 -10.32
C ASN A 288 -5.92 -21.38 -10.57
N VAL A 289 -4.92 -20.92 -11.32
CA VAL A 289 -4.89 -19.54 -11.83
C VAL A 289 -6.10 -19.32 -12.72
N GLY A 290 -6.80 -18.19 -12.51
CA GLY A 290 -8.04 -17.84 -13.21
C GLY A 290 -9.33 -18.33 -12.51
N ASP A 291 -9.25 -19.13 -11.45
CA ASP A 291 -10.40 -19.44 -10.62
C ASP A 291 -10.88 -18.19 -9.87
N ILE A 292 -12.18 -18.02 -9.73
CA ILE A 292 -12.81 -16.86 -9.07
C ILE A 292 -13.41 -17.31 -7.73
N ILE A 293 -13.02 -16.63 -6.65
CA ILE A 293 -13.61 -16.86 -5.34
C ILE A 293 -14.82 -15.95 -5.19
N THR A 294 -15.99 -16.53 -4.96
CA THR A 294 -17.25 -15.80 -4.84
C THR A 294 -17.71 -15.63 -3.40
N ALA A 295 -17.43 -16.61 -2.54
CA ALA A 295 -17.81 -16.52 -1.13
C ALA A 295 -16.84 -17.31 -0.23
N VAL A 296 -16.80 -16.95 1.05
CA VAL A 296 -15.91 -17.50 2.08
C VAL A 296 -16.71 -17.85 3.33
N ALA A 297 -16.45 -19.02 3.93
CA ALA A 297 -16.95 -19.41 5.23
C ALA A 297 -15.81 -19.96 6.10
N GLN A 298 -15.89 -19.76 7.42
CA GLN A 298 -14.88 -20.26 8.36
C GLN A 298 -15.19 -21.68 8.85
N SER A 299 -16.43 -22.14 8.68
CA SER A 299 -16.85 -23.52 8.98
C SER A 299 -17.87 -24.03 7.96
N ILE A 300 -18.07 -25.34 7.89
CA ILE A 300 -19.04 -25.95 6.97
C ILE A 300 -20.49 -25.64 7.34
N GLU A 301 -20.73 -25.26 8.60
CA GLU A 301 -22.06 -24.95 9.13
C GLU A 301 -22.42 -23.47 8.97
N GLU A 302 -21.43 -22.63 8.64
CA GLU A 302 -21.59 -21.19 8.47
C GLU A 302 -22.11 -20.87 7.10
N GLU A 303 -23.04 -19.90 7.01
CA GLU A 303 -23.48 -19.36 5.73
C GLU A 303 -22.32 -18.60 5.07
N PRO A 304 -21.93 -18.94 3.84
CA PRO A 304 -20.78 -18.30 3.18
C PRO A 304 -21.02 -16.80 2.96
N THR A 305 -20.06 -16.00 3.37
CA THR A 305 -20.06 -14.55 3.14
C THR A 305 -19.64 -14.27 1.70
N GLU A 306 -20.47 -13.56 0.93
CA GLU A 306 -20.15 -13.15 -0.43
C GLU A 306 -19.07 -12.04 -0.42
N ILE A 307 -18.02 -12.20 -1.23
CA ILE A 307 -16.86 -11.30 -1.24
C ILE A 307 -16.73 -10.48 -2.53
N SER A 308 -17.63 -10.65 -3.49
CA SER A 308 -17.55 -10.01 -4.82
C SER A 308 -17.52 -8.47 -4.76
N LEU A 309 -18.26 -7.87 -3.80
CA LEU A 309 -18.35 -6.42 -3.64
C LEU A 309 -17.43 -5.86 -2.55
N MET A 310 -16.73 -6.73 -1.81
CA MET A 310 -15.81 -6.31 -0.74
C MET A 310 -14.53 -5.71 -1.32
N LYS A 311 -13.83 -4.90 -0.52
CA LYS A 311 -12.44 -4.55 -0.80
C LYS A 311 -11.60 -5.83 -0.90
N LEU A 312 -10.54 -5.80 -1.70
CA LEU A 312 -9.65 -6.96 -1.81
C LEU A 312 -8.96 -7.29 -0.48
N SER A 313 -8.63 -6.26 0.33
CA SER A 313 -8.11 -6.43 1.70
C SER A 313 -9.05 -7.26 2.55
N ASP A 314 -10.31 -6.84 2.66
CA ASP A 314 -11.32 -7.48 3.52
C ASP A 314 -11.59 -8.92 3.07
N ALA A 315 -11.70 -9.14 1.75
CA ALA A 315 -11.82 -10.48 1.19
C ALA A 315 -10.60 -11.36 1.50
N THR A 316 -9.40 -10.77 1.44
CA THR A 316 -8.15 -11.46 1.74
C THR A 316 -8.05 -11.82 3.22
N ASP A 317 -8.49 -10.95 4.11
CA ASP A 317 -8.48 -11.19 5.57
C ASP A 317 -9.42 -12.32 5.96
N LEU A 318 -10.58 -12.46 5.29
CA LEU A 318 -11.46 -13.63 5.47
C LEU A 318 -10.81 -14.93 4.99
N ILE A 319 -9.97 -14.87 3.96
CA ILE A 319 -9.30 -16.04 3.36
C ILE A 319 -8.05 -16.43 4.15
N LYS A 320 -7.24 -15.46 4.60
CA LYS A 320 -6.11 -15.66 5.50
C LYS A 320 -6.56 -16.18 6.87
N GLY A 321 -5.63 -16.57 7.69
CA GLY A 321 -5.87 -16.98 9.07
C GLY A 321 -4.79 -17.93 9.58
N GLU A 322 -4.88 -18.26 10.84
CA GLU A 322 -3.87 -19.03 11.56
C GLU A 322 -3.64 -20.43 10.96
N LYS A 323 -2.38 -20.85 10.97
CA LYS A 323 -1.97 -22.20 10.57
C LYS A 323 -2.81 -23.27 11.27
N GLY A 324 -3.29 -24.23 10.48
CA GLY A 324 -4.08 -25.36 10.96
C GLY A 324 -5.59 -25.11 11.03
N THR A 325 -6.04 -23.86 10.82
CA THR A 325 -7.46 -23.54 10.70
C THR A 325 -7.97 -23.86 9.30
N ASN A 326 -9.27 -24.11 9.15
CA ASN A 326 -9.91 -24.37 7.87
C ASN A 326 -10.61 -23.13 7.33
N VAL A 327 -10.62 -23.00 6.01
CA VAL A 327 -11.47 -22.07 5.28
C VAL A 327 -12.20 -22.81 4.17
N TYR A 328 -13.44 -22.42 3.93
CA TYR A 328 -14.31 -22.99 2.89
C TYR A 328 -14.56 -21.91 1.85
N LEU A 329 -14.07 -22.14 0.64
CA LEU A 329 -14.19 -21.18 -0.47
C LEU A 329 -15.23 -21.67 -1.46
N THR A 330 -16.19 -20.82 -1.81
CA THR A 330 -17.05 -21.06 -2.97
C THR A 330 -16.32 -20.52 -4.19
N VAL A 331 -15.97 -21.40 -5.10
CA VAL A 331 -15.10 -21.12 -6.24
C VAL A 331 -15.82 -21.37 -7.54
N LYS A 332 -15.79 -20.36 -8.42
CA LYS A 332 -16.18 -20.54 -9.83
C LYS A 332 -14.94 -20.87 -10.64
N ARG A 333 -14.89 -22.02 -11.21
CA ARG A 333 -13.80 -22.54 -12.04
C ARG A 333 -13.75 -21.83 -13.40
N VAL A 334 -12.60 -21.89 -14.05
CA VAL A 334 -12.39 -21.32 -15.41
C VAL A 334 -13.38 -21.91 -16.43
N ASP A 335 -13.79 -23.18 -16.27
CA ASP A 335 -14.79 -23.84 -17.11
C ASP A 335 -16.26 -23.49 -16.78
N GLY A 336 -16.47 -22.65 -15.76
CA GLY A 336 -17.76 -22.16 -15.29
C GLY A 336 -18.42 -23.04 -14.21
N GLY A 337 -17.81 -24.14 -13.79
CA GLY A 337 -18.27 -24.96 -12.66
C GLY A 337 -18.18 -24.19 -11.35
N ILE A 338 -19.13 -24.41 -10.43
CA ILE A 338 -19.09 -23.83 -9.08
C ILE A 338 -19.01 -24.96 -8.07
N GLU A 339 -18.05 -24.89 -7.17
CA GLU A 339 -17.88 -25.87 -6.11
C GLU A 339 -17.36 -25.20 -4.82
N GLN A 340 -17.54 -25.90 -3.71
CA GLN A 340 -16.98 -25.49 -2.43
C GLN A 340 -15.69 -26.29 -2.18
N VAL A 341 -14.62 -25.57 -1.88
CA VAL A 341 -13.29 -26.12 -1.64
C VAL A 341 -12.90 -25.84 -0.19
N GLN A 342 -12.60 -26.90 0.58
CA GLN A 342 -12.04 -26.79 1.91
C GLN A 342 -10.52 -26.73 1.82
N ILE A 343 -9.91 -25.75 2.50
CA ILE A 343 -8.46 -25.58 2.55
C ILE A 343 -8.04 -25.45 4.01
N THR A 344 -7.06 -26.23 4.44
CA THR A 344 -6.40 -26.05 5.72
C THR A 344 -5.25 -25.06 5.56
N ARG A 345 -5.31 -23.94 6.27
CA ARG A 345 -4.29 -22.89 6.23
C ARG A 345 -2.97 -23.38 6.79
N ASP A 346 -1.86 -22.89 6.23
CA ASP A 346 -0.51 -23.24 6.70
C ASP A 346 0.41 -22.03 6.52
N ILE A 347 1.64 -22.14 7.00
CA ILE A 347 2.70 -21.19 6.69
C ILE A 347 3.10 -21.38 5.22
N VAL A 348 3.07 -20.29 4.48
CA VAL A 348 3.48 -20.22 3.08
C VAL A 348 4.79 -19.45 3.01
N GLU A 349 5.83 -20.06 2.45
CA GLU A 349 7.13 -19.44 2.24
C GLU A 349 7.29 -18.96 0.79
N LEU A 350 7.67 -17.69 0.62
CA LEU A 350 8.00 -17.14 -0.69
C LEU A 350 9.45 -17.51 -1.03
N ALA A 351 9.61 -18.60 -1.74
CA ALA A 351 10.91 -19.20 -2.03
C ALA A 351 11.90 -18.26 -2.73
N GLU A 352 11.41 -17.23 -3.43
CA GLU A 352 12.17 -16.17 -4.07
C GLU A 352 12.80 -15.17 -3.09
N THR A 353 12.36 -15.16 -1.84
CA THR A 353 12.89 -14.27 -0.79
C THR A 353 14.24 -14.75 -0.27
N TYR A 354 14.44 -16.07 -0.20
CA TYR A 354 15.53 -16.66 0.56
C TYR A 354 16.82 -16.85 -0.23
N ALA A 355 17.94 -16.77 0.48
CA ALA A 355 19.25 -17.05 -0.08
C ALA A 355 19.32 -18.49 -0.64
N LYS A 356 19.88 -18.62 -1.83
CA LYS A 356 20.08 -19.91 -2.51
C LYS A 356 21.46 -19.96 -3.11
N SER A 357 22.09 -21.15 -3.09
CA SER A 357 23.35 -21.37 -3.78
C SER A 357 23.22 -22.29 -4.97
N SER A 358 24.11 -22.08 -5.94
CA SER A 358 24.29 -22.94 -7.10
C SER A 358 25.77 -23.16 -7.40
N LEU A 359 26.06 -24.24 -8.09
CA LEU A 359 27.42 -24.55 -8.59
C LEU A 359 27.47 -24.22 -10.07
N ILE A 360 28.45 -23.42 -10.45
CA ILE A 360 28.79 -23.14 -11.84
C ILE A 360 30.11 -23.85 -12.13
N LYS A 361 30.15 -24.69 -13.16
CA LYS A 361 31.33 -25.41 -13.58
C LYS A 361 31.79 -24.93 -14.95
N ASP A 362 33.05 -24.60 -15.08
CA ASP A 362 33.73 -24.48 -16.36
C ASP A 362 34.73 -25.64 -16.57
N ALA A 363 35.48 -25.58 -17.65
CA ALA A 363 36.42 -26.66 -18.00
C ALA A 363 37.54 -26.91 -16.94
N ALA A 364 37.83 -25.92 -16.10
CA ALA A 364 38.97 -25.94 -15.16
C ALA A 364 38.55 -25.78 -13.70
N ASN A 365 37.45 -25.12 -13.42
CA ASN A 365 37.09 -24.66 -12.09
C ASN A 365 35.60 -24.95 -11.74
N THR A 366 35.36 -25.02 -10.44
CA THR A 366 34.01 -25.06 -9.90
C THR A 366 33.79 -23.83 -9.01
N TYR A 367 32.79 -23.01 -9.35
CA TYR A 367 32.43 -21.79 -8.63
C TYR A 367 31.14 -22.03 -7.84
N GLY A 368 31.09 -21.48 -6.64
CA GLY A 368 29.85 -21.38 -5.87
C GLY A 368 29.23 -19.98 -6.04
N LEU A 369 27.99 -19.91 -6.52
CA LEU A 369 27.23 -18.69 -6.57
C LEU A 369 26.20 -18.68 -5.44
N ILE A 370 26.16 -17.64 -4.62
CA ILE A 370 25.09 -17.40 -3.66
C ILE A 370 24.30 -16.20 -4.15
N ASN A 371 23.00 -16.40 -4.37
CA ASN A 371 22.07 -15.35 -4.67
C ASN A 371 21.31 -14.98 -3.39
N LEU A 372 21.40 -13.72 -2.96
CA LEU A 372 20.61 -13.12 -1.87
C LEU A 372 19.75 -12.04 -2.49
N PRO A 373 18.45 -12.32 -2.76
CA PRO A 373 17.56 -11.37 -3.41
C PRO A 373 17.29 -10.11 -2.57
N ARG A 374 17.18 -10.31 -1.23
CA ARG A 374 16.98 -9.25 -0.24
C ARG A 374 17.44 -9.71 1.14
N PHE A 375 17.60 -8.77 2.07
CA PHE A 375 17.74 -9.13 3.48
C PHE A 375 16.37 -9.50 4.05
N TYR A 376 16.35 -10.53 4.88
CA TYR A 376 15.14 -11.01 5.54
C TYR A 376 15.43 -11.43 6.98
N VAL A 377 14.42 -11.27 7.81
CA VAL A 377 14.40 -11.70 9.21
C VAL A 377 12.96 -11.92 9.65
N ASP A 378 12.75 -12.92 10.48
CA ASP A 378 11.50 -13.10 11.18
C ASP A 378 11.62 -12.42 12.56
N PHE A 379 10.81 -11.38 12.79
CA PHE A 379 10.85 -10.68 14.08
C PHE A 379 10.19 -11.45 15.20
N ASP A 380 9.27 -12.36 14.90
CA ASP A 380 8.61 -13.20 15.89
C ASP A 380 9.48 -14.40 16.26
N ASP A 381 10.38 -14.82 15.39
CA ASP A 381 11.30 -15.92 15.59
C ASP A 381 12.73 -15.61 15.10
N TYR A 382 13.39 -14.73 15.84
CA TYR A 382 14.79 -14.34 15.55
C TYR A 382 15.78 -15.51 15.46
N GLY A 383 15.43 -16.66 16.07
CA GLY A 383 16.31 -17.81 16.19
C GLY A 383 16.32 -18.72 14.98
N GLU A 384 15.22 -18.83 14.25
CA GLU A 384 15.07 -19.87 13.23
C GLU A 384 15.68 -19.49 11.88
N ARG A 385 15.27 -18.35 11.29
CA ARG A 385 15.67 -18.02 9.93
C ARG A 385 15.90 -16.54 9.70
N ASN A 386 17.10 -16.20 9.22
CA ASN A 386 17.44 -14.86 8.76
C ASN A 386 18.52 -14.94 7.66
N ALA A 387 18.67 -13.85 6.91
CA ALA A 387 19.61 -13.77 5.79
C ALA A 387 21.05 -14.17 6.18
N ALA A 388 21.54 -13.77 7.36
CA ALA A 388 22.90 -14.07 7.80
C ALA A 388 23.10 -15.57 8.11
N SER A 389 22.10 -16.19 8.78
CA SER A 389 22.16 -17.63 9.11
C SER A 389 22.10 -18.49 7.85
N ASP A 390 21.24 -18.14 6.89
CA ASP A 390 21.11 -18.88 5.63
C ASP A 390 22.34 -18.70 4.74
N ILE A 391 22.90 -17.49 4.60
CA ILE A 391 24.16 -17.29 3.86
C ILE A 391 25.28 -18.12 4.47
N LYS A 392 25.39 -18.16 5.82
CA LYS A 392 26.38 -19.00 6.49
C LYS A 392 26.20 -20.48 6.14
N LYS A 393 24.96 -20.96 6.13
CA LYS A 393 24.60 -22.33 5.76
C LYS A 393 24.95 -22.64 4.31
N GLU A 394 24.62 -21.72 3.38
CA GLU A 394 24.97 -21.87 1.96
C GLU A 394 26.48 -21.86 1.72
N ILE A 395 27.24 -20.99 2.39
CA ILE A 395 28.70 -20.99 2.32
C ILE A 395 29.30 -22.34 2.77
N LEU A 396 28.81 -22.86 3.91
CA LEU A 396 29.27 -24.15 4.43
C LEU A 396 28.90 -25.29 3.46
N GLY A 397 27.69 -25.25 2.88
CA GLY A 397 27.27 -26.21 1.88
C GLY A 397 28.12 -26.18 0.60
N LEU A 398 28.51 -25.02 0.12
CA LEU A 398 29.38 -24.85 -1.03
C LEU A 398 30.81 -25.31 -0.71
N LYS A 399 31.36 -24.97 0.46
CA LYS A 399 32.67 -25.43 0.90
C LYS A 399 32.78 -26.95 0.98
N SER A 400 31.72 -27.62 1.43
CA SER A 400 31.66 -29.09 1.47
C SER A 400 31.73 -29.75 0.08
N LYS A 401 31.38 -29.00 -0.98
CA LYS A 401 31.43 -29.41 -2.39
C LYS A 401 32.73 -28.99 -3.11
N ALA A 402 33.80 -28.70 -2.34
CA ALA A 402 35.13 -28.37 -2.81
C ALA A 402 35.30 -27.02 -3.55
N VAL A 403 34.51 -26.03 -3.20
CA VAL A 403 34.73 -24.63 -3.62
C VAL A 403 35.79 -24.01 -2.69
N SER A 404 36.95 -23.60 -3.22
CA SER A 404 38.09 -23.16 -2.41
C SER A 404 38.22 -21.65 -2.22
N TYR A 405 37.46 -20.84 -2.95
CA TYR A 405 37.55 -19.39 -2.95
C TYR A 405 36.19 -18.71 -2.76
N THR A 406 36.16 -17.65 -1.97
CA THR A 406 34.95 -16.81 -1.77
C THR A 406 35.25 -15.37 -2.18
N HIS A 407 34.48 -14.85 -3.11
CA HIS A 407 34.46 -13.45 -3.51
C HIS A 407 33.03 -12.92 -3.44
N LEU A 408 32.84 -11.78 -2.76
CA LEU A 408 31.55 -11.14 -2.64
C LEU A 408 31.48 -9.97 -3.63
N THR A 409 30.56 -10.04 -4.58
CA THR A 409 30.18 -8.91 -5.41
C THR A 409 28.74 -8.51 -5.07
N LEU A 410 28.55 -7.27 -4.64
CA LEU A 410 27.21 -6.69 -4.54
C LEU A 410 26.79 -6.28 -5.95
N PRO A 411 25.59 -6.67 -6.43
CA PRO A 411 25.07 -6.10 -7.65
C PRO A 411 24.90 -4.59 -7.44
N THR A 412 25.63 -3.79 -8.18
CA THR A 412 25.36 -2.37 -8.31
C THR A 412 24.03 -2.26 -9.06
N MET A 413 22.96 -1.94 -8.35
CA MET A 413 21.75 -1.47 -9.00
C MET A 413 22.08 -0.12 -9.64
N LEU A 414 22.29 -0.10 -10.94
CA LEU A 414 22.13 1.09 -11.75
C LEU A 414 20.62 1.42 -11.70
N MET A 415 20.24 2.37 -10.86
CA MET A 415 18.98 3.05 -11.06
C MET A 415 19.16 3.94 -12.28
N VAL A 416 18.48 3.60 -13.36
CA VAL A 416 18.25 4.47 -14.51
C VAL A 416 16.92 5.17 -14.27
#